data_13d334aae2b3803e737e4d54816adb5b
#
_entry.id   13d334aae2b3803e737e4d54816adb5b
#
_cell.length_a   1.000
_cell.length_b   1.000
_cell.length_c   1.000
_cell.angle_alpha   90.00
_cell.angle_beta   90.00
_cell.angle_gamma   90.00
#
_symmetry.space_group_name_H-M   'P 1'
#
loop_
_entity.id
_entity.type
_entity.pdbx_description
1 polymer ?
#
loop_
_entity_poly.entity_id
_entity_poly.type
_entity_poly.pdbx_seq_one_letter_code
_entity_poly.pdbx_strand_id
1 'polypeptide(L)'
;MPNNLLPTPTPLATLLRMRPLFLGLLGFAFLTSTGISFAAPIANSLKTIRAVGAEGKGNAAAAKAWQSLAKAGADQLPVILAAMDGANPLAANWLRAAVDTIAAREKKLPVAALQKFLADKSHNPRARRLAFELIRGADAKLAAKLIPGMINDPSVELRREAVAQVLDAGKIANQPAIAVKEYRKALDAARDIDQ
;
A
#
# COMPACT_ATOMS: atom_id res chain seq x y z
N MET A 1 -29.25 -69.07 -27.76
CA MET A 1 -30.27 -69.38 -28.78
C MET A 1 -31.39 -68.37 -28.59
N PRO A 2 -32.03 -67.91 -29.62
CA PRO A 2 -31.47 -67.32 -30.86
C PRO A 2 -32.03 -65.93 -31.15
N ASN A 3 -31.36 -65.30 -32.05
CA ASN A 3 -31.80 -64.72 -33.32
C ASN A 3 -32.32 -63.28 -33.31
N ASN A 4 -31.56 -62.41 -33.97
CA ASN A 4 -31.73 -61.92 -35.38
C ASN A 4 -32.89 -60.92 -35.48
N LEU A 5 -32.80 -59.81 -36.12
CA LEU A 5 -32.27 -59.41 -37.44
C LEU A 5 -32.34 -57.89 -37.56
N LEU A 6 -31.38 -57.32 -38.20
CA LEU A 6 -31.46 -56.04 -38.93
C LEU A 6 -32.36 -56.23 -40.17
N PRO A 7 -32.95 -55.18 -40.69
CA PRO A 7 -32.32 -54.57 -41.87
C PRO A 7 -32.48 -53.04 -42.03
N THR A 8 -31.52 -52.48 -42.74
CA THR A 8 -31.52 -51.23 -43.52
C THR A 8 -32.44 -51.39 -44.77
N PRO A 9 -32.67 -50.41 -45.66
CA PRO A 9 -32.04 -49.09 -45.92
C PRO A 9 -32.96 -47.94 -46.37
N THR A 10 -32.36 -46.78 -46.55
CA THR A 10 -32.62 -45.54 -47.30
C THR A 10 -33.66 -45.56 -48.47
N PRO A 11 -34.28 -44.42 -48.95
CA PRO A 11 -33.48 -43.35 -49.63
C PRO A 11 -33.95 -41.90 -49.52
N LEU A 12 -33.00 -41.02 -49.89
CA LEU A 12 -33.07 -39.64 -50.43
C LEU A 12 -34.44 -39.02 -50.75
N ALA A 13 -34.61 -37.81 -50.29
CA ALA A 13 -35.26 -36.75 -51.07
C ALA A 13 -34.66 -35.37 -50.74
N THR A 14 -33.97 -34.90 -51.72
CA THR A 14 -33.47 -33.53 -51.91
C THR A 14 -34.61 -32.53 -51.89
N LEU A 15 -34.54 -31.49 -51.03
CA LEU A 15 -35.28 -30.26 -51.24
C LEU A 15 -34.43 -29.06 -50.79
N LEU A 16 -33.91 -28.44 -51.80
CA LEU A 16 -33.32 -27.11 -51.84
C LEU A 16 -34.30 -26.09 -51.27
N ARG A 17 -33.97 -25.42 -50.18
CA ARG A 17 -34.65 -24.18 -49.78
C ARG A 17 -33.69 -23.13 -49.33
N MET A 18 -33.77 -22.03 -50.05
CA MET A 18 -33.02 -20.78 -49.99
C MET A 18 -32.89 -20.21 -48.57
N ARG A 19 -31.69 -19.82 -48.22
CA ARG A 19 -31.33 -19.07 -47.03
C ARG A 19 -31.67 -17.59 -47.25
N PRO A 20 -32.39 -16.89 -46.38
CA PRO A 20 -32.30 -15.45 -46.33
C PRO A 20 -31.06 -15.07 -45.48
N LEU A 21 -30.20 -14.24 -46.07
CA LEU A 21 -29.15 -13.51 -45.38
C LEU A 21 -29.81 -12.52 -44.40
N PHE A 22 -29.77 -12.84 -43.11
CA PHE A 22 -29.96 -11.82 -42.07
C PHE A 22 -28.57 -11.27 -41.70
N LEU A 23 -28.28 -10.10 -42.24
CA LEU A 23 -27.16 -9.26 -41.83
C LEU A 23 -27.50 -8.67 -40.45
N GLY A 24 -27.18 -9.40 -39.38
CA GLY A 24 -27.29 -8.92 -38.02
C GLY A 24 -26.10 -8.01 -37.71
N LEU A 25 -26.35 -6.71 -37.75
CA LEU A 25 -25.44 -5.66 -37.27
C LEU A 25 -25.30 -5.80 -35.75
N LEU A 26 -24.30 -6.54 -35.26
CA LEU A 26 -23.94 -6.53 -33.84
C LEU A 26 -23.29 -5.17 -33.53
N GLY A 27 -24.10 -4.24 -33.06
CA GLY A 27 -23.62 -3.01 -32.45
C GLY A 27 -22.87 -3.34 -31.15
N PHE A 28 -21.54 -3.36 -31.19
CA PHE A 28 -20.68 -3.41 -30.04
C PHE A 28 -20.75 -2.04 -29.35
N ALA A 29 -21.66 -1.91 -28.38
CA ALA A 29 -21.68 -0.74 -27.52
C ALA A 29 -20.41 -0.76 -26.68
N PHE A 30 -19.39 0.01 -27.09
CA PHE A 30 -18.26 0.36 -26.24
C PHE A 30 -18.82 1.21 -25.08
N LEU A 31 -19.08 0.57 -23.94
CA LEU A 31 -19.20 1.25 -22.66
C LEU A 31 -17.82 1.81 -22.32
N THR A 32 -17.55 3.02 -22.76
CA THR A 32 -16.43 3.81 -22.24
C THR A 32 -16.76 4.11 -20.79
N SER A 33 -16.22 3.27 -19.89
CA SER A 33 -16.13 3.56 -18.48
C SER A 33 -15.28 4.85 -18.35
N THR A 34 -15.95 5.98 -18.19
CA THR A 34 -15.33 7.22 -17.74
C THR A 34 -14.93 7.03 -16.29
N GLY A 35 -13.81 6.31 -16.06
CA GLY A 35 -13.13 6.31 -14.79
C GLY A 35 -12.73 7.75 -14.50
N ILE A 36 -13.40 8.39 -13.56
CA ILE A 36 -12.99 9.70 -13.06
C ILE A 36 -11.60 9.51 -12.45
N SER A 37 -10.57 9.92 -13.21
CA SER A 37 -9.18 9.83 -12.77
C SER A 37 -8.92 10.90 -11.70
N PHE A 38 -9.02 10.53 -10.43
CA PHE A 38 -8.61 11.37 -9.30
C PHE A 38 -7.09 11.56 -9.20
N ALA A 39 -6.31 10.93 -10.06
CA ALA A 39 -4.86 10.95 -10.02
C ALA A 39 -4.26 12.34 -10.33
N ALA A 40 -4.82 13.08 -11.30
CA ALA A 40 -4.28 14.37 -11.71
C ALA A 40 -4.37 15.48 -10.63
N PRO A 41 -5.47 15.66 -9.90
CA PRO A 41 -5.56 16.64 -8.81
C PRO A 41 -4.57 16.36 -7.69
N ILE A 42 -4.36 15.10 -7.32
CA ILE A 42 -3.43 14.68 -6.26
C ILE A 42 -1.99 14.97 -6.68
N ALA A 43 -1.58 14.60 -7.89
CA ALA A 43 -0.23 14.83 -8.39
C ALA A 43 0.15 16.33 -8.36
N ASN A 44 -0.77 17.21 -8.77
CA ASN A 44 -0.55 18.65 -8.72
C ASN A 44 -0.42 19.16 -7.28
N SER A 45 -1.26 18.69 -6.35
CA SER A 45 -1.18 19.04 -4.94
C SER A 45 0.14 18.60 -4.32
N LEU A 46 0.60 17.40 -4.59
CA LEU A 46 1.88 16.86 -4.13
C LEU A 46 3.05 17.70 -4.68
N LYS A 47 3.05 18.02 -5.97
CA LYS A 47 4.06 18.90 -6.59
C LYS A 47 4.12 20.26 -5.92
N THR A 48 2.96 20.89 -5.67
CA THR A 48 2.87 22.21 -5.03
C THR A 48 3.39 22.17 -3.60
N ILE A 49 3.02 21.15 -2.81
CA ILE A 49 3.49 20.99 -1.43
C ILE A 49 5.00 20.76 -1.40
N ARG A 50 5.54 19.93 -2.30
CA ARG A 50 6.99 19.67 -2.36
C ARG A 50 7.82 20.90 -2.73
N ALA A 51 7.20 21.92 -3.33
CA ALA A 51 7.86 23.17 -3.73
C ALA A 51 7.98 24.20 -2.60
N VAL A 52 7.49 23.93 -1.39
CA VAL A 52 7.68 24.84 -0.25
C VAL A 52 9.15 24.98 0.09
N GLY A 53 9.53 26.19 0.50
CA GLY A 53 10.92 26.53 0.84
C GLY A 53 11.02 27.30 2.15
N ALA A 54 12.26 27.69 2.49
CA ALA A 54 12.53 28.52 3.65
C ALA A 54 11.75 29.87 3.61
N GLU A 55 11.65 30.51 4.75
CA GLU A 55 11.03 31.84 4.90
C GLU A 55 9.59 31.95 4.41
N GLY A 56 8.86 30.83 4.47
CA GLY A 56 7.45 30.78 4.05
C GLY A 56 7.22 30.74 2.54
N LYS A 57 8.29 30.57 1.73
CA LYS A 57 8.16 30.45 0.27
C LYS A 57 7.22 29.34 -0.10
N GLY A 58 6.14 29.68 -0.83
CA GLY A 58 5.16 28.71 -1.31
C GLY A 58 4.10 28.28 -0.29
N ASN A 59 4.13 28.73 0.98
CA ASN A 59 3.19 28.29 2.01
C ASN A 59 1.72 28.52 1.66
N ALA A 60 1.36 29.69 1.08
CA ALA A 60 -0.02 29.99 0.71
C ALA A 60 -0.56 29.03 -0.37
N ALA A 61 0.28 28.68 -1.35
CA ALA A 61 -0.06 27.70 -2.38
C ALA A 61 -0.16 26.28 -1.79
N ALA A 62 0.79 25.93 -0.90
CA ALA A 62 0.80 24.63 -0.22
C ALA A 62 -0.43 24.46 0.68
N ALA A 63 -0.89 25.49 1.38
CA ALA A 63 -2.10 25.44 2.20
C ALA A 63 -3.35 25.10 1.35
N LYS A 64 -3.50 25.72 0.19
CA LYS A 64 -4.59 25.41 -0.75
C LYS A 64 -4.46 23.99 -1.30
N ALA A 65 -3.26 23.58 -1.69
CA ALA A 65 -2.99 22.24 -2.18
C ALA A 65 -3.25 21.18 -1.11
N TRP A 66 -2.88 21.46 0.13
CA TRP A 66 -3.13 20.59 1.28
C TRP A 66 -4.63 20.39 1.53
N GLN A 67 -5.45 21.44 1.48
CA GLN A 67 -6.89 21.33 1.62
C GLN A 67 -7.52 20.38 0.58
N SER A 68 -6.99 20.36 -0.64
CA SER A 68 -7.41 19.43 -1.68
C SER A 68 -6.91 18.02 -1.40
N LEU A 69 -5.63 17.89 -1.00
CA LEU A 69 -4.99 16.62 -0.70
C LEU A 69 -5.65 15.92 0.51
N ALA A 70 -5.98 16.67 1.56
CA ALA A 70 -6.63 16.18 2.76
C ALA A 70 -8.04 15.56 2.51
N LYS A 71 -8.65 15.84 1.36
CA LYS A 71 -9.93 15.24 0.92
C LYS A 71 -9.75 13.91 0.18
N ALA A 72 -8.52 13.50 -0.12
CA ALA A 72 -8.25 12.24 -0.80
C ALA A 72 -8.70 11.02 0.03
N GLY A 73 -9.01 9.92 -0.62
CA GLY A 73 -9.34 8.66 0.05
C GLY A 73 -8.10 7.98 0.65
N ALA A 74 -8.33 7.04 1.56
CA ALA A 74 -7.24 6.29 2.21
C ALA A 74 -6.39 5.47 1.23
N ASP A 75 -6.92 5.09 0.08
CA ASP A 75 -6.21 4.39 -1.00
C ASP A 75 -5.02 5.19 -1.55
N GLN A 76 -5.04 6.53 -1.36
CA GLN A 76 -3.98 7.44 -1.79
C GLN A 76 -2.84 7.58 -0.76
N LEU A 77 -2.98 7.03 0.44
CA LEU A 77 -1.95 7.14 1.49
C LEU A 77 -0.56 6.68 1.03
N PRO A 78 -0.38 5.54 0.33
CA PRO A 78 0.95 5.14 -0.13
C PRO A 78 1.57 6.13 -1.11
N VAL A 79 0.77 6.77 -1.97
CA VAL A 79 1.24 7.77 -2.95
C VAL A 79 1.69 9.04 -2.23
N ILE A 80 0.94 9.46 -1.20
CA ILE A 80 1.29 10.64 -0.39
C ILE A 80 2.55 10.39 0.43
N LEU A 81 2.69 9.19 0.99
CA LEU A 81 3.89 8.75 1.72
C LEU A 81 5.12 8.73 0.79
N ALA A 82 4.99 8.21 -0.44
CA ALA A 82 6.06 8.21 -1.42
C ALA A 82 6.50 9.63 -1.82
N ALA A 83 5.58 10.61 -1.79
CA ALA A 83 5.92 12.01 -2.04
C ALA A 83 6.85 12.61 -0.98
N MET A 84 7.05 11.95 0.16
CA MET A 84 8.06 12.34 1.16
C MET A 84 9.50 11.98 0.75
N ASP A 85 9.67 11.12 -0.27
CA ASP A 85 11.00 10.75 -0.78
C ASP A 85 11.67 11.98 -1.40
N GLY A 86 12.83 12.35 -0.87
CA GLY A 86 13.57 13.54 -1.29
C GLY A 86 12.87 14.88 -1.00
N ALA A 87 11.77 14.88 -0.24
CA ALA A 87 11.14 16.13 0.20
C ALA A 87 11.97 16.81 1.28
N ASN A 88 12.02 18.17 1.25
CA ASN A 88 12.60 18.93 2.35
C ASN A 88 11.75 18.80 3.63
N PRO A 89 12.28 19.14 4.82
CA PRO A 89 11.57 18.98 6.08
C PRO A 89 10.22 19.71 6.15
N LEU A 90 10.08 20.88 5.52
CA LEU A 90 8.83 21.64 5.52
C LEU A 90 7.77 20.94 4.67
N ALA A 91 8.14 20.47 3.47
CA ALA A 91 7.26 19.69 2.61
C ALA A 91 6.84 18.38 3.29
N ALA A 92 7.78 17.68 3.92
CA ALA A 92 7.50 16.44 4.66
C ALA A 92 6.48 16.66 5.79
N ASN A 93 6.55 17.79 6.51
CA ASN A 93 5.57 18.11 7.54
C ASN A 93 4.16 18.36 6.96
N TRP A 94 4.05 19.07 5.82
CA TRP A 94 2.78 19.25 5.13
C TRP A 94 2.17 17.92 4.67
N LEU A 95 3.01 17.03 4.11
CA LEU A 95 2.58 15.70 3.66
C LEU A 95 2.14 14.83 4.83
N ARG A 96 2.90 14.86 5.94
CA ARG A 96 2.51 14.15 7.18
C ARG A 96 1.15 14.63 7.69
N ALA A 97 0.93 15.94 7.78
CA ALA A 97 -0.34 16.50 8.21
C ALA A 97 -1.52 16.03 7.32
N ALA A 98 -1.31 15.89 6.01
CA ALA A 98 -2.32 15.36 5.11
C ALA A 98 -2.61 13.88 5.38
N VAL A 99 -1.56 13.06 5.57
CA VAL A 99 -1.68 11.64 5.93
C VAL A 99 -2.46 11.47 7.24
N ASP A 100 -2.08 12.22 8.28
CA ASP A 100 -2.73 12.16 9.59
C ASP A 100 -4.23 12.54 9.49
N THR A 101 -4.55 13.60 8.71
CA THR A 101 -5.93 14.05 8.49
C THR A 101 -6.77 13.01 7.75
N ILE A 102 -6.22 12.40 6.70
CA ILE A 102 -6.91 11.33 5.95
C ILE A 102 -7.14 10.12 6.87
N ALA A 103 -6.09 9.68 7.58
CA ALA A 103 -6.16 8.50 8.44
C ALA A 103 -7.17 8.68 9.59
N ALA A 104 -7.24 9.89 10.18
CA ALA A 104 -8.19 10.19 11.25
C ALA A 104 -9.66 10.18 10.77
N ARG A 105 -9.91 10.52 9.50
CA ARG A 105 -11.25 10.54 8.91
C ARG A 105 -11.72 9.17 8.46
N GLU A 106 -10.82 8.35 7.96
CA GLU A 106 -11.16 7.08 7.30
C GLU A 106 -11.34 5.95 8.32
N LYS A 107 -12.46 5.23 8.23
CA LYS A 107 -12.74 4.10 9.11
C LYS A 107 -11.90 2.85 8.81
N LYS A 108 -11.35 2.76 7.60
CA LYS A 108 -10.57 1.60 7.14
C LYS A 108 -9.38 2.07 6.33
N LEU A 109 -8.20 1.68 6.77
CA LEU A 109 -6.94 1.97 6.08
C LEU A 109 -6.52 0.83 5.14
N PRO A 110 -5.78 1.12 4.05
CA PRO A 110 -5.29 0.13 3.10
C PRO A 110 -4.07 -0.61 3.66
N VAL A 111 -4.24 -1.40 4.72
CA VAL A 111 -3.16 -2.03 5.49
C VAL A 111 -2.20 -2.81 4.60
N ALA A 112 -2.69 -3.59 3.62
CA ALA A 112 -1.83 -4.36 2.72
C ALA A 112 -0.92 -3.47 1.85
N ALA A 113 -1.43 -2.33 1.36
CA ALA A 113 -0.64 -1.38 0.59
C ALA A 113 0.38 -0.65 1.47
N LEU A 114 0.01 -0.30 2.71
CA LEU A 114 0.92 0.28 3.71
C LEU A 114 2.03 -0.70 4.11
N GLN A 115 1.73 -2.01 4.23
CA GLN A 115 2.76 -3.03 4.47
C GLN A 115 3.75 -3.13 3.31
N LYS A 116 3.25 -3.13 2.07
CA LYS A 116 4.10 -3.13 0.88
C LYS A 116 5.02 -1.90 0.86
N PHE A 117 4.48 -0.72 1.15
CA PHE A 117 5.26 0.52 1.25
C PHE A 117 6.32 0.43 2.35
N LEU A 118 5.96 -0.04 3.55
CA LEU A 118 6.87 -0.21 4.68
C LEU A 118 8.03 -1.16 4.35
N ALA A 119 7.77 -2.22 3.60
CA ALA A 119 8.77 -3.22 3.24
C ALA A 119 9.82 -2.70 2.25
N ASP A 120 9.49 -1.70 1.45
CA ASP A 120 10.41 -1.09 0.49
C ASP A 120 11.37 -0.12 1.21
N LYS A 121 12.60 -0.57 1.43
CA LYS A 121 13.64 0.20 2.13
C LYS A 121 14.21 1.36 1.34
N SER A 122 13.84 1.53 0.07
CA SER A 122 14.23 2.69 -0.75
C SER A 122 13.44 3.96 -0.39
N HIS A 123 12.27 3.80 0.24
CA HIS A 123 11.48 4.93 0.70
C HIS A 123 12.10 5.66 1.91
N ASN A 124 11.76 6.93 2.02
CA ASN A 124 12.19 7.79 3.12
C ASN A 124 11.91 7.12 4.50
N PRO A 125 12.90 7.03 5.41
CA PRO A 125 12.72 6.42 6.72
C PRO A 125 11.55 6.97 7.53
N ARG A 126 11.31 8.29 7.49
CA ARG A 126 10.18 8.93 8.19
C ARG A 126 8.84 8.54 7.57
N ALA A 127 8.76 8.43 6.23
CA ALA A 127 7.55 7.97 5.54
C ALA A 127 7.24 6.51 5.89
N ARG A 128 8.26 5.67 5.94
CA ARG A 128 8.13 4.26 6.35
C ARG A 128 7.72 4.15 7.81
N ARG A 129 8.28 4.98 8.70
CA ARG A 129 7.85 5.05 10.10
C ARG A 129 6.36 5.42 10.20
N LEU A 130 5.92 6.43 9.45
CA LEU A 130 4.52 6.84 9.43
C LEU A 130 3.60 5.73 8.90
N ALA A 131 4.01 5.00 7.85
CA ALA A 131 3.28 3.82 7.37
C ALA A 131 3.13 2.75 8.48
N PHE A 132 4.19 2.50 9.25
CA PHE A 132 4.15 1.57 10.39
C PHE A 132 3.19 2.06 11.49
N GLU A 133 3.19 3.36 11.81
CA GLU A 133 2.27 3.96 12.79
C GLU A 133 0.80 3.78 12.37
N LEU A 134 0.50 3.96 11.08
CA LEU A 134 -0.83 3.72 10.52
C LEU A 134 -1.24 2.25 10.61
N ILE A 135 -0.33 1.32 10.28
CA ILE A 135 -0.58 -0.12 10.44
C ILE A 135 -0.83 -0.45 11.90
N ARG A 136 -0.03 0.08 12.83
CA ARG A 136 -0.18 -0.16 14.28
C ARG A 136 -1.53 0.34 14.81
N GLY A 137 -1.98 1.49 14.34
CA GLY A 137 -3.30 2.03 14.69
C GLY A 137 -4.45 1.20 14.15
N ALA A 138 -4.30 0.60 12.96
CA ALA A 138 -5.34 -0.19 12.31
C ALA A 138 -5.33 -1.67 12.76
N ASP A 139 -4.15 -2.25 13.00
CA ASP A 139 -3.95 -3.64 13.40
C ASP A 139 -2.66 -3.77 14.24
N ALA A 140 -2.81 -3.62 15.54
CA ALA A 140 -1.71 -3.73 16.50
C ALA A 140 -1.07 -5.12 16.53
N LYS A 141 -1.84 -6.19 16.26
CA LYS A 141 -1.31 -7.57 16.22
C LYS A 141 -0.40 -7.77 15.01
N LEU A 142 -0.79 -7.22 13.88
CA LEU A 142 0.04 -7.23 12.68
C LEU A 142 1.31 -6.42 12.88
N ALA A 143 1.21 -5.21 13.42
CA ALA A 143 2.37 -4.37 13.72
C ALA A 143 3.39 -5.11 14.60
N ALA A 144 2.93 -5.77 15.67
CA ALA A 144 3.79 -6.57 16.55
C ALA A 144 4.53 -7.69 15.80
N LYS A 145 3.89 -8.32 14.79
CA LYS A 145 4.53 -9.34 13.96
C LYS A 145 5.59 -8.78 13.00
N LEU A 146 5.49 -7.50 12.63
CA LEU A 146 6.43 -6.86 11.72
C LEU A 146 7.72 -6.40 12.43
N ILE A 147 7.66 -6.07 13.72
CA ILE A 147 8.79 -5.52 14.48
C ILE A 147 10.04 -6.40 14.41
N PRO A 148 10.01 -7.72 14.58
CA PRO A 148 11.23 -8.54 14.54
C PRO A 148 12.02 -8.43 13.23
N GLY A 149 11.33 -8.17 12.11
CA GLY A 149 11.96 -7.96 10.80
C GLY A 149 12.68 -6.61 10.65
N MET A 150 12.53 -5.72 11.62
CA MET A 150 13.11 -4.36 11.59
C MET A 150 14.43 -4.25 12.34
N ILE A 151 14.97 -5.34 12.88
CA ILE A 151 16.18 -5.32 13.73
C ILE A 151 17.40 -4.69 13.02
N ASN A 152 17.51 -4.82 11.72
CA ASN A 152 18.56 -4.21 10.90
C ASN A 152 17.98 -3.20 9.89
N ASP A 153 16.88 -2.54 10.24
CA ASP A 153 16.26 -1.57 9.36
C ASP A 153 17.13 -0.30 9.22
N PRO A 154 17.26 0.31 8.02
CA PRO A 154 17.98 1.57 7.84
C PRO A 154 17.31 2.74 8.58
N SER A 155 16.00 2.67 8.86
CA SER A 155 15.30 3.62 9.72
C SER A 155 15.72 3.39 11.18
N VAL A 156 16.36 4.39 11.78
CA VAL A 156 16.74 4.36 13.20
C VAL A 156 15.53 4.12 14.11
N GLU A 157 14.41 4.80 13.83
CA GLU A 157 13.21 4.70 14.65
C GLU A 157 12.53 3.32 14.57
N LEU A 158 12.49 2.69 13.37
CA LEU A 158 11.98 1.33 13.21
C LEU A 158 12.92 0.30 13.87
N ARG A 159 14.23 0.48 13.73
CA ARG A 159 15.21 -0.37 14.37
C ARG A 159 15.14 -0.28 15.90
N ARG A 160 14.94 0.91 16.48
CA ARG A 160 14.73 1.09 17.91
C ARG A 160 13.61 0.22 18.45
N GLU A 161 12.45 0.19 17.78
CA GLU A 161 11.32 -0.67 18.18
C GLU A 161 11.75 -2.15 18.25
N ALA A 162 12.49 -2.61 17.24
CA ALA A 162 12.96 -4.00 17.20
C ALA A 162 14.03 -4.31 18.24
N VAL A 163 14.99 -3.40 18.47
CA VAL A 163 16.02 -3.55 19.52
C VAL A 163 15.36 -3.57 20.90
N ALA A 164 14.40 -2.65 21.16
CA ALA A 164 13.67 -2.63 22.42
C ALA A 164 12.93 -3.96 22.68
N GLN A 165 12.29 -4.53 21.66
CA GLN A 165 11.62 -5.83 21.78
C GLN A 165 12.59 -6.96 22.12
N VAL A 166 13.80 -6.96 21.52
CA VAL A 166 14.84 -7.95 21.82
C VAL A 166 15.39 -7.78 23.23
N LEU A 167 15.61 -6.53 23.69
CA LEU A 167 16.01 -6.25 25.07
C LEU A 167 14.97 -6.74 26.08
N ASP A 168 13.68 -6.50 25.81
CA ASP A 168 12.61 -6.96 26.68
C ASP A 168 12.53 -8.50 26.72
N ALA A 169 12.74 -9.16 25.58
CA ALA A 169 12.86 -10.63 25.54
C ALA A 169 14.02 -11.13 26.42
N GLY A 170 15.15 -10.45 26.40
CA GLY A 170 16.27 -10.77 27.30
C GLY A 170 15.97 -10.58 28.79
N LYS A 171 15.23 -9.51 29.14
CA LYS A 171 14.84 -9.22 30.54
C LYS A 171 13.92 -10.29 31.15
N ILE A 172 13.01 -10.84 30.34
CA ILE A 172 12.02 -11.83 30.80
C ILE A 172 12.46 -13.28 30.60
N ALA A 173 13.66 -13.50 30.05
CA ALA A 173 14.19 -14.85 29.81
C ALA A 173 14.47 -15.59 31.13
N ASN A 174 13.89 -16.78 31.28
CA ASN A 174 14.06 -17.61 32.47
C ASN A 174 15.44 -18.29 32.59
N GLN A 175 16.22 -18.27 31.53
CA GLN A 175 17.55 -18.90 31.44
C GLN A 175 18.62 -17.86 31.11
N PRO A 176 19.70 -17.77 31.89
CA PRO A 176 20.77 -16.80 31.63
C PRO A 176 21.39 -16.89 30.23
N ALA A 177 21.54 -18.10 29.68
CA ALA A 177 22.06 -18.29 28.33
C ALA A 177 21.16 -17.68 27.25
N ILE A 178 19.83 -17.73 27.43
CA ILE A 178 18.85 -17.09 26.52
C ILE A 178 18.94 -15.57 26.66
N ALA A 179 18.96 -15.06 27.88
CA ALA A 179 19.10 -13.63 28.15
C ALA A 179 20.36 -13.05 27.46
N VAL A 180 21.52 -13.70 27.65
CA VAL A 180 22.80 -13.30 27.02
C VAL A 180 22.69 -13.30 25.49
N LYS A 181 22.05 -14.30 24.90
CA LYS A 181 21.85 -14.37 23.45
C LYS A 181 21.03 -13.18 22.93
N GLU A 182 19.91 -12.84 23.61
CA GLU A 182 19.07 -11.72 23.21
C GLU A 182 19.80 -10.38 23.41
N TYR A 183 20.53 -10.18 24.50
CA TYR A 183 21.30 -8.96 24.71
C TYR A 183 22.43 -8.79 23.67
N ARG A 184 23.13 -9.86 23.28
CA ARG A 184 24.10 -9.80 22.17
C ARG A 184 23.43 -9.40 20.86
N LYS A 185 22.28 -10.00 20.53
CA LYS A 185 21.51 -9.65 19.33
C LYS A 185 21.10 -8.17 19.33
N ALA A 186 20.68 -7.65 20.48
CA ALA A 186 20.35 -6.23 20.61
C ALA A 186 21.58 -5.34 20.40
N LEU A 187 22.72 -5.68 21.03
CA LEU A 187 23.98 -4.96 20.92
C LEU A 187 24.49 -4.94 19.46
N ASP A 188 24.46 -6.08 18.77
CA ASP A 188 24.89 -6.18 17.38
C ASP A 188 24.04 -5.34 16.43
N ALA A 189 22.77 -5.13 16.77
CA ALA A 189 21.82 -4.34 15.97
C ALA A 189 21.81 -2.85 16.33
N ALA A 190 22.20 -2.47 17.53
CA ALA A 190 22.22 -1.08 17.98
C ALA A 190 23.14 -0.20 17.11
N ARG A 191 22.70 1.01 16.79
CA ARG A 191 23.41 1.96 15.93
C ARG A 191 23.38 3.39 16.44
N ASP A 192 22.67 3.66 17.52
CA ASP A 192 22.67 4.96 18.16
C ASP A 192 22.61 4.84 19.70
N ILE A 193 22.87 5.97 20.37
CA ILE A 193 23.06 6.02 21.82
C ILE A 193 21.80 5.65 22.62
N ASP A 194 20.62 5.76 22.00
CA ASP A 194 19.35 5.44 22.67
C ASP A 194 18.93 3.97 22.49
N GLN A 195 19.77 3.16 21.88
CA GLN A 195 19.57 1.71 21.67
C GLN A 195 20.49 0.89 22.58
#